data_c75953ea76d28a24751a9d0a719f8bf5
#
_entry.id   c75953ea76d28a24751a9d0a719f8bf5
#
_cell.length_a   1.000
_cell.length_b   1.000
_cell.length_c   1.000
_cell.angle_alpha   90.00
_cell.angle_beta   90.00
_cell.angle_gamma   90.00
#
_symmetry.space_group_name_H-M   'P 1'
#
loop_
_entity.id
_entity.type
_entity.pdbx_description
1 polymer ?
#
loop_
_entity_poly.entity_id
_entity_poly.type
_entity_poly.pdbx_seq_one_letter_code
_entity_poly.pdbx_strand_id
1 'polypeptide(L)'
;DNVSTLLRLSGLLPTTFKLEPLLSEAKAQLHAEADYLLEAAWLETYANLLHASAAYKVPVCYQALTTRNVLAMSWVEGQSIESLSNASSEVRDRVACQLFELVFQEIFEFGVIQSDPNFANYRFDPVSQQLFLLDFGATRTLPLAMADGYRHLMRSAQMGSRSGMQCAAESIGYWNTDIKLHQQEQVLDIFE
;
A
#
# COMPACT_ATOMS: atom_id res chain seq x y z
N ASP A 1 -7.22 -25.42 -6.80
CA ASP A 1 -8.48 -26.06 -7.22
C ASP A 1 -9.28 -26.64 -6.03
N ASN A 2 -8.64 -27.24 -5.03
CA ASN A 2 -9.34 -27.85 -3.90
C ASN A 2 -10.01 -26.83 -2.96
N VAL A 3 -9.42 -25.66 -2.78
CA VAL A 3 -9.95 -24.61 -1.88
C VAL A 3 -11.22 -23.99 -2.44
N SER A 4 -11.27 -23.71 -3.74
CA SER A 4 -12.46 -23.16 -4.41
C SER A 4 -13.65 -24.13 -4.34
N THR A 5 -13.38 -25.43 -4.49
CA THR A 5 -14.38 -26.47 -4.39
C THR A 5 -14.92 -26.61 -2.97
N LEU A 6 -14.04 -26.56 -1.96
CA LEU A 6 -14.42 -26.63 -0.54
C LEU A 6 -15.27 -25.42 -0.12
N LEU A 7 -14.88 -24.19 -0.54
CA LEU A 7 -15.63 -22.98 -0.23
C LEU A 7 -17.01 -22.95 -0.90
N ARG A 8 -17.13 -23.47 -2.11
CA ARG A 8 -18.44 -23.61 -2.79
C ARG A 8 -19.34 -24.67 -2.11
N LEU A 9 -18.75 -25.79 -1.67
CA LEU A 9 -19.48 -26.86 -0.99
C LEU A 9 -19.92 -26.48 0.43
N SER A 10 -19.23 -25.54 1.09
CA SER A 10 -19.56 -25.09 2.44
C SER A 10 -20.85 -24.26 2.52
N GLY A 11 -21.38 -23.76 1.39
CA GLY A 11 -22.56 -22.90 1.34
C GLY A 11 -22.36 -21.51 2.01
N LEU A 12 -21.15 -21.17 2.39
CA LEU A 12 -20.83 -19.92 3.09
C LEU A 12 -20.80 -18.71 2.15
N LEU A 13 -20.69 -18.93 0.83
CA LEU A 13 -20.61 -17.87 -0.15
C LEU A 13 -21.91 -17.75 -0.98
N PRO A 14 -22.38 -16.54 -1.26
CA PRO A 14 -23.48 -16.32 -2.19
C PRO A 14 -23.15 -16.88 -3.58
N THR A 15 -24.12 -17.43 -4.27
CA THR A 15 -23.97 -18.02 -5.62
C THR A 15 -23.52 -17.01 -6.69
N THR A 16 -23.71 -15.72 -6.42
CA THR A 16 -23.27 -14.61 -7.28
C THR A 16 -21.80 -14.23 -7.10
N PHE A 17 -21.12 -14.79 -6.09
CA PHE A 17 -19.75 -14.41 -5.77
C PHE A 17 -18.74 -15.08 -6.72
N LYS A 18 -18.05 -14.27 -7.52
CA LYS A 18 -17.02 -14.73 -8.46
C LYS A 18 -15.72 -14.99 -7.71
N LEU A 19 -15.52 -16.22 -7.26
CA LEU A 19 -14.36 -16.64 -6.47
C LEU A 19 -13.08 -16.78 -7.30
N GLU A 20 -13.20 -17.19 -8.58
CA GLU A 20 -12.04 -17.45 -9.45
C GLU A 20 -11.12 -16.25 -9.65
N PRO A 21 -11.63 -15.02 -9.94
CA PRO A 21 -10.75 -13.85 -10.09
C PRO A 21 -9.99 -13.54 -8.81
N LEU A 22 -10.64 -13.65 -7.64
CA LEU A 22 -10.00 -13.39 -6.34
C LEU A 22 -8.93 -14.42 -6.02
N LEU A 23 -9.19 -15.71 -6.28
CA LEU A 23 -8.19 -16.76 -6.08
C LEU A 23 -7.02 -16.63 -7.06
N SER A 24 -7.29 -16.22 -8.29
CA SER A 24 -6.24 -15.96 -9.28
C SER A 24 -5.36 -14.79 -8.86
N GLU A 25 -5.97 -13.70 -8.39
CA GLU A 25 -5.24 -12.53 -7.88
C GLU A 25 -4.43 -12.88 -6.62
N ALA A 26 -5.05 -13.55 -5.64
CA ALA A 26 -4.35 -14.00 -4.42
C ALA A 26 -3.18 -14.93 -4.74
N LYS A 27 -3.35 -15.84 -5.72
CA LYS A 27 -2.27 -16.72 -6.16
C LYS A 27 -1.15 -15.95 -6.86
N ALA A 28 -1.48 -14.98 -7.69
CA ALA A 28 -0.49 -14.12 -8.35
C ALA A 28 0.29 -13.29 -7.33
N GLN A 29 -0.38 -12.76 -6.32
CA GLN A 29 0.23 -12.01 -5.22
C GLN A 29 1.19 -12.90 -4.41
N LEU A 30 0.76 -14.09 -3.98
CA LEU A 30 1.61 -15.06 -3.26
C LEU A 30 2.85 -15.46 -4.07
N HIS A 31 2.72 -15.59 -5.40
CA HIS A 31 3.86 -15.88 -6.25
C HIS A 31 4.82 -14.69 -6.38
N ALA A 32 4.30 -13.46 -6.41
CA ALA A 32 5.12 -12.26 -6.43
C ALA A 32 5.87 -12.06 -5.11
N GLU A 33 5.20 -12.27 -3.97
CA GLU A 33 5.80 -12.22 -2.62
C GLU A 33 6.87 -13.31 -2.39
N ALA A 34 6.78 -14.42 -3.12
CA ALA A 34 7.77 -15.50 -3.05
C ALA A 34 9.00 -15.28 -3.96
N ASP A 35 9.06 -14.20 -4.74
CA ASP A 35 10.17 -13.89 -5.66
C ASP A 35 11.04 -12.75 -5.11
N TYR A 36 12.03 -13.10 -4.30
CA TYR A 36 12.94 -12.12 -3.70
C TYR A 36 13.83 -11.35 -4.69
N LEU A 37 13.96 -11.78 -5.93
CA LEU A 37 14.63 -10.98 -6.97
C LEU A 37 13.76 -9.78 -7.36
N LEU A 38 12.45 -9.97 -7.42
CA LEU A 38 11.50 -8.89 -7.66
C LEU A 38 11.48 -7.90 -6.49
N GLU A 39 11.46 -8.41 -5.26
CA GLU A 39 11.50 -7.57 -4.06
C GLU A 39 12.81 -6.77 -3.98
N ALA A 40 13.96 -7.39 -4.29
CA ALA A 40 15.24 -6.69 -4.37
C ALA A 40 15.23 -5.55 -5.40
N ALA A 41 14.59 -5.75 -6.55
CA ALA A 41 14.45 -4.70 -7.56
C ALA A 41 13.58 -3.53 -7.08
N TRP A 42 12.50 -3.81 -6.34
CA TRP A 42 11.68 -2.77 -5.72
C TRP A 42 12.41 -2.05 -4.59
N LEU A 43 13.16 -2.77 -3.76
CA LEU A 43 14.01 -2.18 -2.74
C LEU A 43 15.00 -1.17 -3.35
N GLU A 44 15.68 -1.52 -4.44
CA GLU A 44 16.56 -0.59 -5.15
C GLU A 44 15.80 0.60 -5.76
N THR A 45 14.62 0.36 -6.29
CA THR A 45 13.75 1.44 -6.81
C THR A 45 13.44 2.45 -5.71
N TYR A 46 12.98 2.00 -4.53
CA TYR A 46 12.73 2.88 -3.40
C TYR A 46 13.99 3.56 -2.86
N ALA A 47 15.12 2.85 -2.83
CA ALA A 47 16.39 3.44 -2.43
C ALA A 47 16.78 4.61 -3.35
N ASN A 48 16.51 4.51 -4.66
CA ASN A 48 16.74 5.59 -5.61
C ASN A 48 15.72 6.73 -5.45
N LEU A 49 14.42 6.43 -5.28
CA LEU A 49 13.37 7.42 -5.10
C LEU A 49 13.58 8.24 -3.83
N LEU A 50 14.01 7.61 -2.76
CA LEU A 50 14.19 8.20 -1.44
C LEU A 50 15.62 8.64 -1.14
N HIS A 51 16.55 8.57 -2.09
CA HIS A 51 17.99 8.82 -1.86
C HIS A 51 18.30 10.21 -1.27
N ALA A 52 17.52 11.23 -1.63
CA ALA A 52 17.65 12.59 -1.15
C ALA A 52 16.81 12.90 0.10
N SER A 53 16.01 11.94 0.58
CA SER A 53 15.12 12.15 1.71
C SER A 53 15.90 12.15 3.03
N ALA A 54 15.62 13.14 3.87
CA ALA A 54 16.09 13.16 5.25
C ALA A 54 15.15 12.37 6.19
N ALA A 55 13.93 12.04 5.75
CA ALA A 55 12.89 11.42 6.56
C ALA A 55 12.86 9.89 6.46
N TYR A 56 13.30 9.34 5.32
CA TYR A 56 13.19 7.90 5.05
C TYR A 56 14.52 7.26 4.73
N LYS A 57 14.62 5.98 5.06
CA LYS A 57 15.74 5.13 4.69
C LYS A 57 15.27 3.76 4.22
N VAL A 58 16.07 3.19 3.32
CA VAL A 58 15.87 1.84 2.78
C VAL A 58 17.14 1.03 3.05
N PRO A 59 17.05 -0.24 3.43
CA PRO A 59 18.21 -1.11 3.57
C PRO A 59 19.03 -1.20 2.28
N VAL A 60 20.31 -1.47 2.39
CA VAL A 60 21.17 -1.77 1.24
C VAL A 60 20.95 -3.23 0.83
N CYS A 61 20.58 -3.48 -0.42
CA CYS A 61 20.50 -4.82 -0.96
C CYS A 61 21.88 -5.36 -1.31
N TYR A 62 22.20 -6.58 -0.88
CA TYR A 62 23.42 -7.31 -1.27
C TYR A 62 23.12 -8.23 -2.44
N GLN A 63 23.15 -7.69 -3.65
CA GLN A 63 22.80 -8.38 -4.89
C GLN A 63 23.54 -9.72 -5.07
N ALA A 64 24.83 -9.78 -4.74
CA ALA A 64 25.65 -10.99 -4.86
C ALA A 64 25.19 -12.14 -3.93
N LEU A 65 24.41 -11.83 -2.90
CA LEU A 65 23.88 -12.80 -1.93
C LEU A 65 22.36 -13.01 -2.09
N THR A 66 21.73 -12.22 -2.91
CA THR A 66 20.28 -12.30 -3.16
C THR A 66 20.00 -13.31 -4.27
N THR A 67 19.03 -14.16 -4.04
CA THR A 67 18.55 -15.17 -4.98
C THR A 67 17.02 -15.15 -5.00
N ARG A 68 16.40 -15.95 -5.85
CA ARG A 68 14.94 -16.06 -5.88
C ARG A 68 14.31 -16.43 -4.54
N ASN A 69 15.04 -17.16 -3.68
CA ASN A 69 14.55 -17.70 -2.40
C ASN A 69 15.21 -17.06 -1.18
N VAL A 70 16.13 -16.13 -1.36
CA VAL A 70 16.87 -15.45 -0.29
C VAL A 70 17.04 -13.98 -0.65
N LEU A 71 16.53 -13.08 0.17
CA LEU A 71 16.81 -11.66 0.12
C LEU A 71 17.89 -11.33 1.16
N ALA A 72 19.02 -10.79 0.68
CA ALA A 72 20.10 -10.35 1.55
C ALA A 72 20.16 -8.82 1.56
N MET A 73 19.97 -8.23 2.72
CA MET A 73 20.00 -6.77 2.89
C MET A 73 20.70 -6.37 4.20
N SER A 74 21.09 -5.11 4.31
CA SER A 74 21.69 -4.59 5.51
C SER A 74 20.72 -4.65 6.69
N TRP A 75 21.26 -4.93 7.88
CA TRP A 75 20.50 -4.86 9.12
C TRP A 75 20.06 -3.41 9.40
N VAL A 76 18.84 -3.25 9.87
CA VAL A 76 18.26 -1.98 10.28
C VAL A 76 17.93 -2.04 11.76
N GLU A 77 18.49 -1.10 12.51
CA GLU A 77 18.09 -0.85 13.89
C GLU A 77 16.94 0.14 13.93
N GLY A 78 16.11 0.05 14.96
CA GLY A 78 14.96 0.94 15.15
C GLY A 78 13.84 0.29 15.96
N GLN A 79 12.92 1.11 16.42
CA GLN A 79 11.75 0.69 17.17
C GLN A 79 10.61 0.31 16.22
N SER A 80 9.79 -0.68 16.61
CA SER A 80 8.57 -0.96 15.85
C SER A 80 7.56 0.18 16.01
N ILE A 81 6.74 0.40 15.00
CA ILE A 81 5.71 1.46 15.04
C ILE A 81 4.75 1.25 16.21
N GLU A 82 4.35 -0.01 16.48
CA GLU A 82 3.46 -0.34 17.60
C GLU A 82 4.05 0.03 18.96
N SER A 83 5.38 -0.09 19.12
CA SER A 83 6.06 0.25 20.38
C SER A 83 6.02 1.76 20.68
N LEU A 84 5.78 2.59 19.67
CA LEU A 84 5.68 4.05 19.82
C LEU A 84 4.36 4.50 20.44
N SER A 85 3.41 3.59 20.69
CA SER A 85 2.15 3.91 21.38
C SER A 85 2.37 4.64 22.72
N ASN A 86 3.48 4.36 23.41
CA ASN A 86 3.88 5.00 24.67
C ASN A 86 4.87 6.16 24.51
N ALA A 87 5.24 6.52 23.28
CA ALA A 87 6.11 7.66 23.01
C ALA A 87 5.38 8.98 23.21
N SER A 88 6.12 10.10 23.24
CA SER A 88 5.52 11.44 23.31
C SER A 88 4.60 11.70 22.10
N SER A 89 3.65 12.62 22.26
CA SER A 89 2.78 13.04 21.15
C SER A 89 3.58 13.53 19.95
N GLU A 90 4.64 14.30 20.18
CA GLU A 90 5.52 14.83 19.12
C GLU A 90 6.14 13.73 18.26
N VAL A 91 6.59 12.62 18.89
CA VAL A 91 7.16 11.47 18.15
C VAL A 91 6.06 10.75 17.37
N ARG A 92 4.91 10.51 18.00
CA ARG A 92 3.78 9.84 17.35
C ARG A 92 3.24 10.63 16.16
N ASP A 93 3.04 11.94 16.34
CA ASP A 93 2.55 12.83 15.29
C ASP A 93 3.54 12.92 14.13
N ARG A 94 4.84 12.99 14.44
CA ARG A 94 5.90 12.97 13.42
C ARG A 94 5.87 11.69 12.58
N VAL A 95 5.84 10.54 13.22
CA VAL A 95 5.81 9.25 12.53
C VAL A 95 4.52 9.11 11.70
N ALA A 96 3.38 9.56 12.25
CA ALA A 96 2.13 9.58 11.50
C ALA A 96 2.23 10.48 10.26
N CYS A 97 2.77 11.69 10.39
CA CYS A 97 3.01 12.58 9.23
C CYS A 97 3.93 11.93 8.20
N GLN A 98 5.06 11.33 8.63
CA GLN A 98 5.96 10.64 7.71
C GLN A 98 5.26 9.51 6.95
N LEU A 99 4.43 8.69 7.63
CA LEU A 99 3.69 7.61 6.97
C LEU A 99 2.69 8.15 5.93
N PHE A 100 1.96 9.21 6.26
CA PHE A 100 1.04 9.85 5.30
C PHE A 100 1.78 10.52 4.13
N GLU A 101 2.87 11.24 4.40
CA GLU A 101 3.70 11.86 3.37
C GLU A 101 4.26 10.82 2.40
N LEU A 102 4.70 9.66 2.90
CA LEU A 102 5.17 8.57 2.06
C LEU A 102 4.08 8.10 1.10
N VAL A 103 2.87 7.83 1.60
CA VAL A 103 1.74 7.41 0.76
C VAL A 103 1.42 8.46 -0.32
N PHE A 104 1.46 9.75 0.02
CA PHE A 104 1.24 10.81 -0.97
C PHE A 104 2.36 10.89 -2.02
N GLN A 105 3.61 10.70 -1.61
CA GLN A 105 4.74 10.64 -2.55
C GLN A 105 4.61 9.41 -3.47
N GLU A 106 4.27 8.25 -2.94
CA GLU A 106 4.01 7.03 -3.70
C GLU A 106 2.95 7.24 -4.78
N ILE A 107 1.80 7.81 -4.41
CA ILE A 107 0.66 8.01 -5.32
C ILE A 107 0.93 9.13 -6.32
N PHE A 108 1.48 10.26 -5.88
CA PHE A 108 1.48 11.50 -6.68
C PHE A 108 2.83 11.85 -7.31
N GLU A 109 3.93 11.28 -6.83
CA GLU A 109 5.28 11.59 -7.30
C GLU A 109 5.99 10.37 -7.89
N PHE A 110 5.95 9.23 -7.18
CA PHE A 110 6.73 8.05 -7.57
C PHE A 110 6.03 7.18 -8.61
N GLY A 111 4.69 7.15 -8.63
CA GLY A 111 3.92 6.26 -9.49
C GLY A 111 4.08 4.78 -9.16
N VAL A 112 4.50 4.49 -7.94
CA VAL A 112 4.56 3.16 -7.33
C VAL A 112 4.00 3.23 -5.93
N ILE A 113 3.38 2.16 -5.46
CA ILE A 113 2.75 2.10 -4.15
C ILE A 113 3.06 0.77 -3.47
N GLN A 114 3.41 0.83 -2.19
CA GLN A 114 3.40 -0.34 -1.32
C GLN A 114 1.95 -0.67 -0.96
N SER A 115 1.43 -1.80 -1.48
CA SER A 115 0.02 -2.15 -1.34
C SER A 115 -0.31 -2.94 -0.06
N ASP A 116 0.70 -3.29 0.75
CA ASP A 116 0.53 -3.87 2.08
C ASP A 116 0.96 -2.87 3.18
N PRO A 117 0.06 -2.01 3.69
CA PRO A 117 0.38 -0.98 4.67
C PRO A 117 0.51 -1.53 6.10
N ASN A 118 1.22 -2.63 6.27
CA ASN A 118 1.47 -3.25 7.57
C ASN A 118 2.54 -2.46 8.34
N PHE A 119 2.26 -2.04 9.57
CA PHE A 119 3.23 -1.34 10.42
C PHE A 119 4.49 -2.16 10.72
N ALA A 120 4.43 -3.48 10.67
CA ALA A 120 5.60 -4.36 10.81
C ALA A 120 6.67 -4.11 9.72
N ASN A 121 6.28 -3.55 8.58
CA ASN A 121 7.15 -3.23 7.45
C ASN A 121 7.96 -1.94 7.66
N TYR A 122 7.80 -1.29 8.83
CA TYR A 122 8.48 -0.05 9.15
C TYR A 122 9.21 -0.12 10.49
N ARG A 123 10.34 0.60 10.58
CA ARG A 123 11.08 0.85 11.82
C ARG A 123 11.36 2.33 11.96
N PHE A 124 11.26 2.86 13.17
CA PHE A 124 11.58 4.24 13.46
C PHE A 124 12.87 4.33 14.28
N ASP A 125 13.82 5.11 13.83
CA ASP A 125 15.02 5.44 14.58
C ASP A 125 14.83 6.75 15.36
N PRO A 126 14.75 6.71 16.70
CA PRO A 126 14.54 7.91 17.50
C PRO A 126 15.75 8.86 17.51
N VAL A 127 16.94 8.40 17.12
CA VAL A 127 18.15 9.22 17.08
C VAL A 127 18.19 10.05 15.80
N SER A 128 18.08 9.41 14.65
CA SER A 128 18.08 10.10 13.36
C SER A 128 16.69 10.66 12.98
N GLN A 129 15.64 10.26 13.70
CA GLN A 129 14.22 10.61 13.40
C GLN A 129 13.76 10.14 12.03
N GLN A 130 14.37 9.06 11.52
CA GLN A 130 14.08 8.50 10.21
C GLN A 130 13.17 7.27 10.31
N LEU A 131 12.32 7.13 9.31
CA LEU A 131 11.52 5.94 9.10
C LEU A 131 12.22 5.01 8.12
N PHE A 132 12.46 3.77 8.51
CA PHE A 132 13.01 2.73 7.64
C PHE A 132 11.88 1.91 7.02
N LEU A 133 11.97 1.67 5.72
CA LEU A 133 11.08 0.79 4.97
C LEU A 133 11.79 -0.55 4.79
N LEU A 134 11.14 -1.67 5.13
CA LEU A 134 11.79 -2.99 5.21
C LEU A 134 11.28 -3.99 4.18
N ASP A 135 10.02 -3.89 3.75
CA ASP A 135 9.34 -4.85 2.91
C ASP A 135 8.85 -4.18 1.62
N PHE A 136 9.17 -4.77 0.48
CA PHE A 136 8.83 -4.25 -0.84
C PHE A 136 8.12 -5.32 -1.72
N GLY A 137 7.82 -6.50 -1.15
CA GLY A 137 7.21 -7.62 -1.86
C GLY A 137 5.83 -7.32 -2.45
N ALA A 138 5.06 -6.46 -1.79
CA ALA A 138 3.74 -6.03 -2.25
C ALA A 138 3.76 -4.70 -3.05
N THR A 139 4.92 -4.27 -3.55
CA THR A 139 5.03 -3.04 -4.34
C THR A 139 4.42 -3.23 -5.74
N ARG A 140 3.68 -2.22 -6.19
CA ARG A 140 3.02 -2.20 -7.51
C ARG A 140 3.18 -0.85 -8.19
N THR A 141 3.24 -0.88 -9.52
CA THR A 141 3.14 0.36 -10.32
C THR A 141 1.71 0.89 -10.26
N LEU A 142 1.57 2.19 -10.01
CA LEU A 142 0.29 2.89 -10.01
C LEU A 142 0.07 3.54 -11.39
N PRO A 143 -1.02 3.20 -12.11
CA PRO A 143 -1.36 3.88 -13.36
C PRO A 143 -1.57 5.37 -13.16
N LEU A 144 -1.07 6.22 -14.05
CA LEU A 144 -1.24 7.67 -13.98
C LEU A 144 -2.71 8.09 -13.88
N ALA A 145 -3.60 7.43 -14.62
CA ALA A 145 -5.04 7.69 -14.55
C ALA A 145 -5.61 7.49 -13.14
N MET A 146 -5.08 6.52 -12.38
CA MET A 146 -5.50 6.29 -10.99
C MET A 146 -4.98 7.40 -10.07
N ALA A 147 -3.73 7.82 -10.22
CA ALA A 147 -3.17 8.95 -9.47
C ALA A 147 -3.94 10.25 -9.74
N ASP A 148 -4.32 10.50 -10.99
CA ASP A 148 -5.13 11.66 -11.37
C ASP A 148 -6.56 11.58 -10.80
N GLY A 149 -7.14 10.41 -10.77
CA GLY A 149 -8.45 10.18 -10.15
C GLY A 149 -8.43 10.45 -8.64
N TYR A 150 -7.41 9.97 -7.91
CA TYR A 150 -7.21 10.30 -6.49
C TYR A 150 -7.01 11.81 -6.27
N ARG A 151 -6.22 12.47 -7.13
CA ARG A 151 -6.02 13.92 -7.06
C ARG A 151 -7.33 14.68 -7.27
N HIS A 152 -8.16 14.23 -8.22
CA HIS A 152 -9.49 14.79 -8.46
C HIS A 152 -10.43 14.57 -7.28
N LEU A 153 -10.41 13.36 -6.70
CA LEU A 153 -11.22 13.02 -5.51
C LEU A 153 -10.89 13.95 -4.34
N MET A 154 -9.61 14.11 -4.00
CA MET A 154 -9.16 14.97 -2.91
C MET A 154 -9.54 16.46 -3.13
N ARG A 155 -9.37 16.96 -4.36
CA ARG A 155 -9.79 18.33 -4.68
C ARG A 155 -11.29 18.52 -4.56
N SER A 156 -12.07 17.54 -5.02
CA SER A 156 -13.52 17.59 -4.93
C SER A 156 -14.01 17.56 -3.49
N ALA A 157 -13.37 16.76 -2.62
CA ALA A 157 -13.64 16.73 -1.19
C ALA A 157 -13.33 18.07 -0.53
N GLN A 158 -12.18 18.69 -0.82
CA GLN A 158 -11.82 20.01 -0.29
C GLN A 158 -12.79 21.12 -0.73
N MET A 159 -13.40 20.97 -1.92
CA MET A 159 -14.39 21.91 -2.44
C MET A 159 -15.83 21.62 -1.99
N GLY A 160 -16.05 20.52 -1.23
CA GLY A 160 -17.39 20.06 -0.88
C GLY A 160 -18.23 19.65 -2.10
N SER A 161 -17.59 19.26 -3.19
CA SER A 161 -18.26 18.89 -4.44
C SER A 161 -18.61 17.42 -4.48
N ARG A 162 -19.79 17.06 -3.98
CA ARG A 162 -20.25 15.66 -3.94
C ARG A 162 -20.31 15.02 -5.34
N SER A 163 -20.77 15.74 -6.36
CA SER A 163 -20.77 15.27 -7.75
C SER A 163 -19.36 15.08 -8.32
N GLY A 164 -18.41 15.93 -7.93
CA GLY A 164 -17.01 15.78 -8.29
C GLY A 164 -16.37 14.56 -7.63
N MET A 165 -16.66 14.31 -6.36
CA MET A 165 -16.22 13.10 -5.64
C MET A 165 -16.79 11.84 -6.28
N GLN A 166 -18.07 11.83 -6.63
CA GLN A 166 -18.70 10.70 -7.32
C GLN A 166 -18.00 10.39 -8.64
N CYS A 167 -17.80 11.38 -9.49
CA CYS A 167 -17.14 11.23 -10.79
C CYS A 167 -15.69 10.70 -10.64
N ALA A 168 -14.95 11.24 -9.67
CA ALA A 168 -13.60 10.81 -9.38
C ALA A 168 -13.57 9.36 -8.88
N ALA A 169 -14.44 9.00 -7.95
CA ALA A 169 -14.53 7.65 -7.39
C ALA A 169 -14.93 6.61 -8.46
N GLU A 170 -15.81 6.95 -9.39
CA GLU A 170 -16.11 6.12 -10.57
C GLU A 170 -14.86 5.92 -11.43
N SER A 171 -14.11 6.97 -11.68
CA SER A 171 -12.91 6.92 -12.56
C SER A 171 -11.80 6.03 -12.02
N ILE A 172 -11.67 5.90 -10.70
CA ILE A 172 -10.67 5.05 -10.03
C ILE A 172 -11.22 3.67 -9.63
N GLY A 173 -12.47 3.37 -9.99
CA GLY A 173 -13.06 2.05 -9.83
C GLY A 173 -13.53 1.73 -8.40
N TYR A 174 -13.82 2.72 -7.56
CA TYR A 174 -14.39 2.50 -6.22
C TYR A 174 -15.73 1.76 -6.27
N TRP A 175 -16.49 1.94 -7.33
CA TRP A 175 -17.72 1.17 -7.56
C TRP A 175 -17.91 0.81 -9.02
N ASN A 176 -18.62 -0.27 -9.20
CA ASN A 176 -19.09 -0.78 -10.47
C ASN A 176 -20.62 -0.65 -10.55
N THR A 177 -21.21 -1.15 -11.63
CA THR A 177 -22.67 -1.13 -11.88
C THR A 177 -23.48 -1.92 -10.84
N ASP A 178 -22.86 -2.76 -10.04
CA ASP A 178 -23.55 -3.64 -9.07
C ASP A 178 -23.72 -2.96 -7.69
N ILE A 179 -23.02 -1.86 -7.43
CA ILE A 179 -23.11 -1.13 -6.16
C ILE A 179 -24.37 -0.27 -6.14
N LYS A 180 -25.19 -0.45 -5.10
CA LYS A 180 -26.44 0.28 -4.91
C LYS A 180 -26.20 1.73 -4.53
N LEU A 181 -27.12 2.61 -4.92
CA LEU A 181 -27.02 4.06 -4.70
C LEU A 181 -26.72 4.42 -3.23
N HIS A 182 -27.42 3.78 -2.28
CA HIS A 182 -27.19 4.04 -0.86
C HIS A 182 -25.80 3.66 -0.37
N GLN A 183 -25.13 2.69 -1.02
CA GLN A 183 -23.73 2.32 -0.70
C GLN A 183 -22.76 3.34 -1.27
N GLN A 184 -23.04 3.88 -2.47
CA GLN A 184 -22.27 4.99 -3.05
C GLN A 184 -22.35 6.22 -2.15
N GLU A 185 -23.56 6.56 -1.66
CA GLU A 185 -23.77 7.67 -0.72
C GLU A 185 -22.94 7.49 0.57
N GLN A 186 -22.94 6.29 1.15
CA GLN A 186 -22.13 5.99 2.34
C GLN A 186 -20.61 6.16 2.10
N VAL A 187 -20.13 5.80 0.92
CA VAL A 187 -18.71 5.99 0.55
C VAL A 187 -18.40 7.48 0.39
N LEU A 188 -19.31 8.25 -0.23
CA LEU A 188 -19.13 9.69 -0.39
C LEU A 188 -19.12 10.42 0.97
N ASP A 189 -19.95 9.96 1.93
CA ASP A 189 -19.97 10.51 3.30
C ASP A 189 -18.64 10.30 4.06
N ILE A 190 -17.80 9.32 3.65
CA ILE A 190 -16.46 9.11 4.22
C ILE A 190 -15.47 10.16 3.69
N PHE A 191 -15.68 10.67 2.49
CA PHE A 191 -14.78 11.66 1.87
C PHE A 191 -15.13 13.10 2.23
N GLU A 192 -16.30 13.36 2.81
CA GLU A 192 -16.73 14.65 3.35
C GLU A 192 -16.18 14.90 4.77
#